data_42e5433ba90c733f449e43dd028d51f3
#
_entry.id   42e5433ba90c733f449e43dd028d51f3
#
_cell.length_a   1.000
_cell.length_b   1.000
_cell.length_c   1.000
_cell.angle_alpha   90.00
_cell.angle_beta   90.00
_cell.angle_gamma   90.00
#
_symmetry.space_group_name_H-M   'P 1'
#
loop_
_entity.id
_entity.type
_entity.pdbx_description
1 polymer ?
#
loop_
_entity_poly.entity_id
_entity_poly.type
_entity_poly.pdbx_seq_one_letter_code
_entity_poly.pdbx_strand_id
1 'polypeptide(L)'
;MKAEIKKKLLAPFPKEYVKPAPKGKFGDYVPHFRYVERLRDCLEDQYDWKVEAIYGNHNGEQRIVGAKGTITIEGLGTFEGVGDVELFQLNNQSDGTNFKFAESDAFKRACMRFGLGVELWSGDVTEEEDMVNEAH
;
A
#
# COMPACT_ATOMS: atom_id res chain seq x y z
N MET A 1 21.32 -1.43 8.91
CA MET A 1 21.04 -0.11 8.25
C MET A 1 21.50 1.01 9.15
N LYS A 2 22.14 2.01 8.58
CA LYS A 2 22.58 3.18 9.35
C LYS A 2 21.39 3.97 9.87
N ALA A 3 21.48 4.48 11.09
CA ALA A 3 20.41 5.23 11.73
C ALA A 3 19.95 6.45 10.93
N GLU A 4 20.88 7.14 10.27
CA GLU A 4 20.57 8.31 9.44
C GLU A 4 19.72 7.94 8.23
N ILE A 5 20.03 6.81 7.60
CA ILE A 5 19.28 6.31 6.44
C ILE A 5 17.87 5.91 6.88
N LYS A 6 17.77 5.20 7.99
CA LYS A 6 16.48 4.78 8.55
C LYS A 6 15.61 5.99 8.90
N LYS A 7 16.20 7.02 9.49
CA LYS A 7 15.49 8.26 9.82
C LYS A 7 14.91 8.93 8.57
N LYS A 8 15.70 9.03 7.50
CA LYS A 8 15.23 9.59 6.22
C LYS A 8 14.16 8.73 5.58
N LEU A 9 14.36 7.42 5.60
CA LEU A 9 13.42 6.47 5.02
C LEU A 9 12.05 6.58 5.67
N LEU A 10 11.99 6.70 6.98
CA LEU A 10 10.75 6.67 7.76
C LEU A 10 10.18 8.05 8.06
N ALA A 11 10.81 9.14 7.60
CA ALA A 11 10.28 10.47 7.81
C ALA A 11 8.90 10.62 7.19
N PRO A 12 7.98 11.37 7.84
CA PRO A 12 6.68 11.65 7.24
C PRO A 12 6.83 12.27 5.86
N PHE A 13 5.90 11.98 4.96
CA PHE A 13 5.90 12.61 3.64
C PHE A 13 5.64 14.11 3.76
N PRO A 14 6.27 14.94 2.92
CA PRO A 14 5.95 16.37 2.86
C PRO A 14 4.46 16.58 2.62
N LYS A 15 3.89 17.58 3.23
CA LYS A 15 2.45 17.88 3.14
C LYS A 15 2.02 18.15 1.71
N GLU A 16 2.89 18.70 0.87
CA GLU A 16 2.60 18.95 -0.53
C GLU A 16 2.39 17.67 -1.36
N TYR A 17 2.84 16.51 -0.85
CA TYR A 17 2.64 15.22 -1.51
C TYR A 17 1.29 14.58 -1.13
N VAL A 18 0.68 15.05 -0.05
CA VAL A 18 -0.55 14.47 0.47
C VAL A 18 -1.74 15.02 -0.30
N LYS A 19 -2.57 14.12 -0.81
CA LYS A 19 -3.75 14.46 -1.60
C LYS A 19 -5.01 13.94 -0.92
N PRO A 20 -6.15 14.61 -1.12
CA PRO A 20 -7.41 14.10 -0.57
C PRO A 20 -7.80 12.81 -1.28
N ALA A 21 -8.41 11.89 -0.53
CA ALA A 21 -8.90 10.65 -1.09
C ALA A 21 -9.98 10.91 -2.14
N PRO A 22 -10.10 10.03 -3.15
CA PRO A 22 -11.17 10.13 -4.12
C PRO A 22 -12.54 10.09 -3.44
N LYS A 23 -13.55 10.66 -4.10
CA LYS A 23 -14.92 10.71 -3.62
C LYS A 23 -15.39 9.32 -3.19
N GLY A 24 -15.91 9.22 -1.97
CA GLY A 24 -16.40 7.98 -1.42
C GLY A 24 -15.36 7.17 -0.64
N LYS A 25 -14.13 7.65 -0.55
CA LYS A 25 -13.07 7.02 0.24
C LYS A 25 -12.61 7.93 1.36
N PHE A 26 -12.10 7.31 2.42
CA PHE A 26 -11.63 8.02 3.61
C PHE A 26 -10.17 8.40 3.52
N GLY A 27 -9.85 9.51 4.19
CA GLY A 27 -8.50 9.90 4.49
C GLY A 27 -7.75 10.54 3.33
N ASP A 28 -6.50 10.82 3.60
CA ASP A 28 -5.60 11.39 2.62
C ASP A 28 -4.67 10.30 2.12
N TYR A 29 -4.08 10.50 0.95
CA TYR A 29 -3.14 9.54 0.41
C TYR A 29 -1.94 10.24 -0.22
N VAL A 30 -0.85 9.49 -0.35
CA VAL A 30 0.33 9.90 -1.11
C VAL A 30 0.42 8.97 -2.32
N PRO A 31 0.62 9.52 -3.53
CA PRO A 31 0.73 8.70 -4.73
C PRO A 31 1.85 7.66 -4.64
N HIS A 32 1.65 6.52 -5.26
CA HIS A 32 2.58 5.40 -5.27
C HIS A 32 4.00 5.81 -5.68
N PHE A 33 4.15 6.67 -6.68
CA PHE A 33 5.48 7.05 -7.16
C PHE A 33 6.32 7.77 -6.11
N ARG A 34 5.68 8.45 -5.14
CA ARG A 34 6.40 9.10 -4.03
C ARG A 34 7.02 8.10 -3.07
N TYR A 35 6.35 6.95 -2.88
CA TYR A 35 6.92 5.84 -2.11
C TYR A 35 8.14 5.28 -2.82
N VAL A 36 8.05 5.06 -4.12
CA VAL A 36 9.15 4.55 -4.93
C VAL A 36 10.34 5.52 -4.90
N GLU A 37 10.09 6.83 -5.06
CA GLU A 37 11.14 7.85 -4.93
C GLU A 37 11.85 7.76 -3.58
N ARG A 38 11.07 7.67 -2.50
CA ARG A 38 11.62 7.59 -1.15
C ARG A 38 12.56 6.39 -1.00
N LEU A 39 12.13 5.23 -1.48
CA LEU A 39 12.97 4.04 -1.42
C LEU A 39 14.23 4.18 -2.25
N ARG A 40 14.12 4.70 -3.44
CA ARG A 40 15.29 4.90 -4.31
C ARG A 40 16.27 5.92 -3.74
N ASP A 41 15.76 7.01 -3.19
CA ASP A 41 16.62 8.05 -2.62
C ASP A 41 17.36 7.58 -1.37
N CYS A 42 16.74 6.74 -0.56
CA CYS A 42 17.32 6.26 0.69
C CYS A 42 18.10 4.96 0.54
N LEU A 43 17.64 4.06 -0.32
CA LEU A 43 18.15 2.69 -0.39
C LEU A 43 18.84 2.38 -1.71
N GLU A 44 18.70 3.24 -2.72
CA GLU A 44 19.18 2.99 -4.08
C GLU A 44 18.61 1.70 -4.63
N ASP A 45 19.45 0.68 -4.86
CA ASP A 45 19.05 -0.63 -5.37
C ASP A 45 19.03 -1.71 -4.27
N GLN A 46 19.13 -1.32 -3.00
CA GLN A 46 19.22 -2.25 -1.87
C GLN A 46 17.86 -2.68 -1.34
N TYR A 47 16.88 -2.76 -2.20
CA TYR A 47 15.58 -3.33 -1.87
C TYR A 47 15.07 -4.16 -3.04
N ASP A 48 14.19 -5.11 -2.71
CA ASP A 48 13.58 -5.99 -3.71
C ASP A 48 12.06 -5.98 -3.51
N TRP A 49 11.33 -5.85 -4.61
CA TRP A 49 9.87 -5.89 -4.59
C TRP A 49 9.40 -7.01 -5.48
N LYS A 50 8.61 -7.93 -4.93
CA LYS A 50 7.97 -9.01 -5.67
C LYS A 50 6.48 -8.95 -5.45
N VAL A 51 5.72 -9.13 -6.51
CA VAL A 51 4.26 -9.09 -6.44
C VAL A 51 3.68 -10.21 -7.28
N GLU A 52 2.61 -10.81 -6.79
CA GLU A 52 1.87 -11.83 -7.50
C GLU A 52 0.38 -11.51 -7.46
N ALA A 53 -0.32 -11.91 -8.52
CA ALA A 53 -1.76 -11.74 -8.60
C ALA A 53 -2.45 -12.78 -7.73
N ILE A 54 -3.55 -12.36 -7.11
CA ILE A 54 -4.46 -13.27 -6.42
C ILE A 54 -5.65 -13.47 -7.34
N TYR A 55 -5.96 -14.73 -7.65
CA TYR A 55 -7.06 -15.10 -8.54
C TYR A 55 -8.26 -15.56 -7.73
N GLY A 56 -9.43 -15.24 -8.25
CA GLY A 56 -10.69 -15.68 -7.66
C GLY A 56 -11.77 -15.81 -8.73
N ASN A 57 -12.88 -16.41 -8.36
CA ASN A 57 -14.03 -16.58 -9.26
C ASN A 57 -14.98 -15.39 -9.12
N HIS A 58 -15.35 -14.80 -10.26
CA HIS A 58 -16.34 -13.74 -10.31
C HIS A 58 -17.26 -14.03 -11.50
N ASN A 59 -18.53 -14.25 -11.22
CA ASN A 59 -19.54 -14.58 -12.23
C ASN A 59 -19.15 -15.77 -13.12
N GLY A 60 -18.53 -16.79 -12.52
CA GLY A 60 -18.11 -18.00 -13.22
C GLY A 60 -16.79 -17.91 -13.96
N GLU A 61 -16.12 -16.77 -13.92
CA GLU A 61 -14.83 -16.55 -14.57
C GLU A 61 -13.72 -16.37 -13.56
N GLN A 62 -12.55 -16.89 -13.89
CA GLN A 62 -11.35 -16.60 -13.12
C GLN A 62 -10.89 -15.18 -13.38
N ARG A 63 -10.82 -14.39 -12.33
CA ARG A 63 -10.45 -12.98 -12.41
C ARG A 63 -9.34 -12.68 -11.41
N ILE A 64 -8.62 -11.58 -11.63
CA ILE A 64 -7.67 -11.07 -10.64
C ILE A 64 -8.47 -10.29 -9.60
N VAL A 65 -8.43 -10.77 -8.35
CA VAL A 65 -9.17 -10.19 -7.24
C VAL A 65 -8.28 -9.44 -6.24
N GLY A 66 -6.98 -9.47 -6.43
CA GLY A 66 -6.05 -8.76 -5.58
C GLY A 66 -4.61 -8.96 -6.01
N ALA A 67 -3.72 -8.42 -5.21
CA ALA A 67 -2.28 -8.57 -5.38
C ALA A 67 -1.63 -8.76 -4.01
N LYS A 68 -0.66 -9.67 -3.93
CA LYS A 68 0.17 -9.85 -2.74
C LYS A 68 1.60 -9.49 -3.10
N GLY A 69 2.16 -8.55 -2.38
CA GLY A 69 3.51 -8.09 -2.60
C GLY A 69 4.39 -8.29 -1.39
N THR A 70 5.68 -8.46 -1.65
CA THR A 70 6.69 -8.65 -0.62
C THR A 70 7.85 -7.73 -0.92
N ILE A 71 8.19 -6.89 0.03
CA ILE A 71 9.36 -6.02 -0.05
C ILE A 71 10.43 -6.53 0.90
N THR A 72 11.64 -6.67 0.40
CA THR A 72 12.79 -7.06 1.19
C THR A 72 13.79 -5.91 1.16
N ILE A 73 14.16 -5.42 2.35
CA ILE A 73 15.10 -4.32 2.50
C ILE A 73 16.28 -4.80 3.32
N GLU A 74 17.46 -4.72 2.73
CA GLU A 74 18.70 -5.12 3.41
C GLU A 74 18.89 -4.33 4.69
N GLY A 75 19.12 -5.05 5.79
CA GLY A 75 19.30 -4.45 7.11
C GLY A 75 18.01 -4.06 7.82
N LEU A 76 16.85 -4.31 7.24
CA LEU A 76 15.58 -3.99 7.87
C LEU A 76 14.64 -5.18 7.94
N GLY A 77 14.52 -5.96 6.87
CA GLY A 77 13.69 -7.16 6.87
C GLY A 77 12.82 -7.32 5.64
N THR A 78 11.85 -8.22 5.75
CA THR A 78 10.89 -8.55 4.70
C THR A 78 9.49 -8.26 5.20
N PHE A 79 8.70 -7.58 4.35
CA PHE A 79 7.37 -7.10 4.71
C PHE A 79 6.39 -7.38 3.58
N GLU A 80 5.18 -7.80 3.93
CA GLU A 80 4.15 -8.12 2.97
C GLU A 80 3.01 -7.11 3.02
N GLY A 81 2.37 -6.92 1.86
CA GLY A 81 1.15 -6.14 1.74
C GLY A 81 0.20 -6.80 0.74
N VAL A 82 -1.09 -6.64 0.97
CA VAL A 82 -2.13 -7.17 0.09
C VAL A 82 -3.03 -6.02 -0.34
N GLY A 83 -3.27 -5.93 -1.64
CA GLY A 83 -4.22 -4.97 -2.21
C GLY A 83 -5.42 -5.71 -2.78
N ASP A 84 -6.61 -5.18 -2.55
CA ASP A 84 -7.86 -5.77 -3.03
C ASP A 84 -8.34 -5.13 -4.32
N VAL A 85 -9.06 -5.91 -5.11
CA VAL A 85 -9.85 -5.41 -6.25
C VAL A 85 -11.29 -5.31 -5.81
N GLU A 86 -11.88 -4.14 -5.95
CA GLU A 86 -13.27 -3.92 -5.54
C GLU A 86 -14.26 -4.48 -6.58
N LEU A 87 -15.49 -4.75 -6.14
CA LEU A 87 -16.53 -5.27 -7.01
C LEU A 87 -16.78 -4.36 -8.21
N PHE A 88 -16.80 -3.05 -8.02
CA PHE A 88 -16.96 -2.08 -9.10
C PHE A 88 -15.86 -2.25 -10.15
N GLN A 89 -14.62 -2.47 -9.72
CA GLN A 89 -13.48 -2.67 -10.62
C GLN A 89 -13.61 -3.98 -11.39
N LEU A 90 -14.06 -5.05 -10.74
CA LEU A 90 -14.29 -6.34 -11.41
C LEU A 90 -15.35 -6.22 -12.49
N ASN A 91 -16.39 -5.43 -12.24
CA ASN A 91 -17.51 -5.27 -13.18
C ASN A 91 -17.20 -4.31 -14.34
N ASN A 92 -16.26 -3.40 -14.17
CA ASN A 92 -16.08 -2.29 -15.13
C ASN A 92 -14.68 -2.16 -15.71
N GLN A 93 -13.69 -2.90 -15.19
CA GLN A 93 -12.30 -2.75 -15.62
C GLN A 93 -11.66 -4.09 -15.93
N SER A 94 -10.62 -4.07 -16.76
CA SER A 94 -9.85 -5.27 -17.10
C SER A 94 -9.00 -5.73 -15.92
N ASP A 95 -8.61 -7.02 -15.95
CA ASP A 95 -7.71 -7.59 -14.95
C ASP A 95 -6.37 -6.86 -14.91
N GLY A 96 -5.84 -6.46 -16.06
CA GLY A 96 -4.58 -5.72 -16.11
C GLY A 96 -4.66 -4.39 -15.38
N THR A 97 -5.73 -3.62 -15.61
CA THR A 97 -5.97 -2.36 -14.93
C THR A 97 -6.15 -2.58 -13.43
N ASN A 98 -6.96 -3.57 -13.05
CA ASN A 98 -7.23 -3.89 -11.66
C ASN A 98 -5.97 -4.33 -10.93
N PHE A 99 -5.13 -5.13 -11.58
CA PHE A 99 -3.86 -5.58 -10.99
C PHE A 99 -2.93 -4.41 -10.69
N LYS A 100 -2.85 -3.44 -11.60
CA LYS A 100 -2.00 -2.25 -11.37
C LYS A 100 -2.41 -1.49 -10.12
N PHE A 101 -3.70 -1.28 -9.92
CA PHE A 101 -4.19 -0.60 -8.72
C PHE A 101 -3.97 -1.44 -7.46
N ALA A 102 -4.23 -2.74 -7.54
CA ALA A 102 -4.02 -3.65 -6.43
C ALA A 102 -2.54 -3.74 -6.04
N GLU A 103 -1.63 -3.75 -7.04
CA GLU A 103 -0.19 -3.76 -6.80
C GLU A 103 0.26 -2.49 -6.06
N SER A 104 -0.20 -1.32 -6.51
CA SER A 104 0.13 -0.05 -5.87
C SER A 104 -0.33 -0.02 -4.42
N ASP A 105 -1.51 -0.52 -4.15
CA ASP A 105 -2.04 -0.60 -2.79
C ASP A 105 -1.24 -1.60 -1.94
N ALA A 106 -0.92 -2.76 -2.49
CA ALA A 106 -0.09 -3.76 -1.82
C ALA A 106 1.28 -3.18 -1.43
N PHE A 107 1.89 -2.42 -2.34
CA PHE A 107 3.19 -1.79 -2.10
C PHE A 107 3.12 -0.81 -0.93
N LYS A 108 2.13 0.08 -0.93
CA LYS A 108 1.94 1.05 0.16
C LYS A 108 1.71 0.35 1.50
N ARG A 109 0.91 -0.71 1.52
CA ARG A 109 0.62 -1.47 2.74
C ARG A 109 1.86 -2.18 3.26
N ALA A 110 2.68 -2.73 2.38
CA ALA A 110 3.96 -3.32 2.76
C ALA A 110 4.90 -2.27 3.35
N CYS A 111 4.94 -1.08 2.75
CA CYS A 111 5.75 0.04 3.24
C CYS A 111 5.31 0.50 4.63
N MET A 112 4.00 0.55 4.87
CA MET A 112 3.46 0.90 6.17
C MET A 112 3.99 -0.04 7.27
N ARG A 113 4.16 -1.31 6.96
CA ARG A 113 4.62 -2.31 7.94
C ARG A 113 6.01 -2.04 8.49
N PHE A 114 6.88 -1.39 7.73
CA PHE A 114 8.18 -0.97 8.26
C PHE A 114 8.21 0.50 8.68
N GLY A 115 7.08 1.20 8.57
CA GLY A 115 6.91 2.54 9.12
C GLY A 115 6.83 3.68 8.11
N LEU A 116 6.95 3.41 6.81
CA LEU A 116 6.83 4.46 5.80
C LEU A 116 5.37 4.76 5.50
N GLY A 117 4.99 6.03 5.66
CA GLY A 117 3.62 6.46 5.39
C GLY A 117 2.62 6.06 6.46
N VAL A 118 3.08 5.59 7.60
CA VAL A 118 2.22 5.11 8.69
C VAL A 118 1.26 6.20 9.19
N GLU A 119 1.64 7.44 9.11
CA GLU A 119 0.82 8.58 9.52
C GLU A 119 -0.47 8.70 8.69
N LEU A 120 -0.46 8.17 7.46
CA LEU A 120 -1.63 8.21 6.58
C LEU A 120 -2.66 7.14 6.93
N TRP A 121 -2.24 6.10 7.64
CA TRP A 121 -3.10 4.96 8.00
C TRP A 121 -3.65 5.05 9.42
N SER A 122 -3.11 5.95 10.23
CA SER A 122 -3.50 6.06 11.64
C SER A 122 -4.98 6.44 11.81
N GLY A 123 -5.52 7.27 10.91
CA GLY A 123 -6.94 7.63 10.93
C GLY A 123 -7.85 6.44 10.69
N ASP A 124 -7.53 5.62 9.69
CA ASP A 124 -8.31 4.43 9.35
C ASP A 124 -8.30 3.41 10.50
N VAL A 125 -7.12 3.16 11.07
CA VAL A 125 -6.98 2.25 12.20
C VAL A 125 -7.80 2.73 13.40
N THR A 126 -7.74 4.04 13.68
CA THR A 126 -8.48 4.62 14.79
C THR A 126 -10.00 4.48 14.60
N GLU A 127 -10.49 4.71 13.38
CA GLU A 127 -11.91 4.54 13.07
C GLU A 127 -12.37 3.10 13.24
N GLU A 128 -11.59 2.14 12.79
CA GLU A 128 -11.89 0.73 12.96
C GLU A 128 -11.94 0.34 14.43
N GLU A 129 -10.99 0.82 15.24
CA GLU A 129 -10.96 0.58 16.67
C GLU A 129 -12.19 1.19 17.36
N ASP A 130 -12.55 2.42 16.99
CA ASP A 130 -13.73 3.10 17.54
C ASP A 130 -15.01 2.35 17.18
N MET A 131 -15.14 1.88 15.95
CA MET A 131 -16.29 1.08 15.54
C MET A 131 -16.40 -0.22 16.32
N VAL A 132 -15.30 -0.91 16.56
CA VAL A 132 -15.27 -2.13 17.36
C VAL A 132 -15.66 -1.82 18.81
N ASN A 133 -15.15 -0.75 19.37
CA ASN A 133 -15.46 -0.35 20.74
C ASN A 133 -16.92 0.06 20.90
N GLU A 134 -17.52 0.72 19.92
CA GLU A 134 -18.94 1.08 19.93
C GLU A 134 -19.84 -0.15 19.84
N ALA A 135 -19.39 -1.21 19.16
CA ALA A 135 -20.15 -2.45 19.02
C ALA A 135 -20.16 -3.29 20.30
N HIS A 136 -19.28 -3.01 21.24
CA HIS A 136 -19.16 -3.68 22.52
C HIS A 136 -19.74 -2.85 23.68
#